data_680f559453098054eaa829b43ff694f2
#
_entry.id   680f559453098054eaa829b43ff694f2
#
_cell.length_a   1.000
_cell.length_b   1.000
_cell.length_c   1.000
_cell.angle_alpha   90.00
_cell.angle_beta   90.00
_cell.angle_gamma   90.00
#
_symmetry.space_group_name_H-M   'P 1'
#
loop_
_entity.id
_entity.type
_entity.pdbx_description
1 polymer ?
#
loop_
_entity_poly.entity_id
_entity_poly.type
_entity_poly.pdbx_seq_one_letter_code
_entity_poly.pdbx_strand_id
1 'polypeptide(L)'
;MNEVKQFIKKFIPLPSKKGEDLYKLTIDKMAEIEARKTPKAMLDYEVQLVEHCNLNCKYCAHFCPVAPESFLDVNEYEKDCKRLSELFDKEVNFIRLMGGEPLLHPKIADFCYITRKYFPNGIIDLDTNGILILSMKNTFWKALRENNINLTVTRYPLKLDVQKIKEKCEKENVKFRFFFEEPVKTFNLLPLDLEGRQQPEKNFYKCYLANSCHTLKNGKMYTCSTVPHIQHFINHFKCDLHICENDGIDIYKVKSKEEILDFLAKPIPFCRYCNIDKRQTRKWETSDKKIEEWT
;
A
#
# COMPACT_ATOMS: atom_id res chain seq x y z
N MET A 1 -9.63 -14.06 -9.58
CA MET A 1 -8.91 -15.20 -8.93
C MET A 1 -9.57 -16.56 -9.17
N ASN A 2 -10.90 -16.69 -9.09
CA ASN A 2 -11.59 -17.97 -9.37
C ASN A 2 -11.49 -18.41 -10.85
N GLU A 3 -11.60 -17.50 -11.80
CA GLU A 3 -11.50 -17.80 -13.23
C GLU A 3 -10.09 -18.27 -13.62
N VAL A 4 -9.05 -17.61 -13.08
CA VAL A 4 -7.66 -18.01 -13.29
C VAL A 4 -7.38 -19.41 -12.74
N LYS A 5 -7.92 -19.74 -11.56
CA LYS A 5 -7.82 -21.11 -10.99
C LYS A 5 -8.51 -22.14 -11.85
N GLN A 6 -9.67 -21.82 -12.43
CA GLN A 6 -10.40 -22.71 -13.35
C GLN A 6 -9.62 -22.92 -14.66
N PHE A 7 -9.04 -21.85 -15.22
CA PHE A 7 -8.20 -21.93 -16.40
C PHE A 7 -6.99 -22.85 -16.19
N ILE A 8 -6.24 -22.65 -15.11
CA ILE A 8 -5.06 -23.45 -14.78
C ILE A 8 -5.41 -24.92 -14.61
N LYS A 9 -6.50 -25.24 -13.88
CA LYS A 9 -6.99 -26.61 -13.66
C LYS A 9 -7.30 -27.35 -14.96
N LYS A 10 -7.66 -26.64 -16.04
CA LYS A 10 -7.95 -27.23 -17.35
C LYS A 10 -6.72 -27.86 -18.00
N PHE A 11 -5.51 -27.38 -17.67
CA PHE A 11 -4.24 -27.82 -18.28
C PHE A 11 -3.37 -28.67 -17.35
N ILE A 12 -3.72 -28.78 -16.09
CA ILE A 12 -2.97 -29.58 -15.11
C ILE A 12 -3.80 -30.82 -14.76
N PRO A 13 -3.29 -32.04 -14.98
CA PRO A 13 -4.01 -33.27 -14.66
C PRO A 13 -4.28 -33.37 -13.14
N LEU A 14 -5.43 -33.95 -12.82
CA LEU A 14 -5.81 -34.17 -11.42
C LEU A 14 -4.82 -35.14 -10.74
N PRO A 15 -4.36 -34.86 -9.51
CA PRO A 15 -3.45 -35.73 -8.78
C PRO A 15 -4.16 -36.97 -8.21
N SER A 16 -3.37 -37.96 -7.86
CA SER A 16 -3.85 -39.07 -7.03
C SER A 16 -4.28 -38.56 -5.64
N LYS A 17 -5.15 -39.27 -4.93
CA LYS A 17 -5.66 -38.90 -3.59
C LYS A 17 -4.58 -38.47 -2.58
N LYS A 18 -3.35 -38.98 -2.69
CA LYS A 18 -2.21 -38.62 -1.82
C LYS A 18 -1.56 -37.27 -2.18
N GLY A 19 -1.87 -36.67 -3.33
CA GLY A 19 -1.27 -35.42 -3.82
C GLY A 19 -2.22 -34.22 -3.79
N GLU A 20 -3.45 -34.36 -3.27
CA GLU A 20 -4.47 -33.31 -3.35
C GLU A 20 -4.07 -31.99 -2.68
N ASP A 21 -3.45 -32.05 -1.49
CA ASP A 21 -3.04 -30.82 -0.77
C ASP A 21 -1.88 -30.12 -1.47
N LEU A 22 -0.90 -30.88 -1.94
CA LEU A 22 0.23 -30.33 -2.70
C LEU A 22 -0.25 -29.76 -4.06
N TYR A 23 -1.15 -30.46 -4.72
CA TYR A 23 -1.77 -30.01 -5.97
C TYR A 23 -2.53 -28.71 -5.76
N LYS A 24 -3.38 -28.62 -4.73
CA LYS A 24 -4.14 -27.43 -4.38
C LYS A 24 -3.20 -26.25 -4.09
N LEU A 25 -2.16 -26.47 -3.26
CA LEU A 25 -1.16 -25.45 -2.96
C LEU A 25 -0.44 -24.96 -4.23
N THR A 26 -0.12 -25.88 -5.16
CA THR A 26 0.51 -25.53 -6.45
C THR A 26 -0.40 -24.70 -7.31
N ILE A 27 -1.68 -25.09 -7.44
CA ILE A 27 -2.70 -24.33 -8.20
C ILE A 27 -2.91 -22.93 -7.60
N ASP A 28 -2.97 -22.80 -6.27
CA ASP A 28 -3.14 -21.53 -5.60
C ASP A 28 -1.93 -20.61 -5.85
N LYS A 29 -0.70 -21.12 -5.76
CA LYS A 29 0.52 -20.36 -6.08
C LYS A 29 0.58 -19.94 -7.55
N MET A 30 0.21 -20.83 -8.48
CA MET A 30 0.18 -20.48 -9.89
C MET A 30 -0.87 -19.40 -10.18
N ALA A 31 -2.05 -19.49 -9.55
CA ALA A 31 -3.09 -18.46 -9.67
C ALA A 31 -2.65 -17.11 -9.11
N GLU A 32 -1.92 -17.10 -7.99
CA GLU A 32 -1.34 -15.87 -7.43
C GLU A 32 -0.30 -15.24 -8.36
N ILE A 33 0.59 -16.04 -8.94
CA ILE A 33 1.59 -15.58 -9.90
C ILE A 33 0.91 -15.01 -11.15
N GLU A 34 -0.09 -15.69 -11.68
CA GLU A 34 -0.82 -15.23 -12.86
C GLU A 34 -1.62 -13.95 -12.59
N ALA A 35 -2.22 -13.84 -11.41
CA ALA A 35 -2.91 -12.62 -11.00
C ALA A 35 -1.97 -11.39 -10.93
N ARG A 36 -0.68 -11.61 -10.60
CA ARG A 36 0.31 -10.51 -10.60
C ARG A 36 0.74 -10.11 -12.02
N LYS A 37 0.69 -11.01 -12.99
CA LYS A 37 0.98 -10.72 -14.39
C LYS A 37 -0.17 -10.07 -15.14
N THR A 38 -1.38 -10.17 -14.59
CA THR A 38 -2.59 -9.72 -15.27
C THR A 38 -2.92 -8.30 -14.81
N PRO A 39 -3.08 -7.34 -15.72
CA PRO A 39 -3.59 -6.02 -15.40
C PRO A 39 -4.94 -6.10 -14.67
N LYS A 40 -5.14 -5.30 -13.65
CA LYS A 40 -6.43 -5.24 -12.95
C LYS A 40 -7.49 -4.60 -13.84
N ALA A 41 -8.75 -4.99 -13.64
CA ALA A 41 -9.88 -4.38 -14.36
C ALA A 41 -10.13 -2.92 -13.90
N MET A 42 -9.86 -2.64 -12.63
CA MET A 42 -10.01 -1.31 -12.02
C MET A 42 -8.81 -1.01 -11.12
N LEU A 43 -8.53 0.27 -10.95
CA LEU A 43 -7.43 0.73 -10.11
C LEU A 43 -7.80 0.67 -8.63
N ASP A 44 -6.93 0.03 -7.84
CA ASP A 44 -6.81 0.20 -6.40
C ASP A 44 -5.49 0.90 -6.14
N TYR A 45 -5.48 1.95 -5.31
CA TYR A 45 -4.22 2.60 -4.97
C TYR A 45 -4.20 3.19 -3.57
N GLU A 46 -3.01 3.40 -3.08
CA GLU A 46 -2.74 4.10 -1.83
C GLU A 46 -1.96 5.38 -2.09
N VAL A 47 -2.13 6.35 -1.22
CA VAL A 47 -1.36 7.59 -1.21
C VAL A 47 -0.89 7.91 0.21
N GLN A 48 0.39 8.24 0.31
CA GLN A 48 1.02 8.58 1.59
C GLN A 48 0.93 10.09 1.83
N LEU A 49 0.07 10.50 2.78
CA LEU A 49 -0.17 11.90 3.11
C LEU A 49 0.93 12.50 4.00
N VAL A 50 1.61 11.64 4.76
CA VAL A 50 2.67 12.00 5.72
C VAL A 50 3.79 10.99 5.62
N GLU A 51 5.05 11.44 5.46
CA GLU A 51 6.18 10.52 5.32
C GLU A 51 6.64 9.94 6.67
N HIS A 52 6.56 10.72 7.75
CA HIS A 52 6.92 10.28 9.09
C HIS A 52 5.74 9.66 9.85
N CYS A 53 6.04 8.98 10.96
CA CYS A 53 5.03 8.35 11.82
C CYS A 53 5.34 8.60 13.29
N ASN A 54 4.30 8.73 14.10
CA ASN A 54 4.42 8.76 15.57
C ASN A 54 4.63 7.34 16.17
N LEU A 55 4.63 6.30 15.33
CA LEU A 55 4.90 4.92 15.68
C LEU A 55 6.07 4.38 14.84
N ASN A 56 7.24 4.25 15.45
CA ASN A 56 8.45 3.79 14.76
C ASN A 56 8.50 2.25 14.67
N CYS A 57 7.77 1.67 13.72
CA CYS A 57 7.73 0.22 13.53
C CYS A 57 9.01 -0.29 12.84
N LYS A 58 9.71 -1.26 13.43
CA LYS A 58 10.76 -2.03 12.79
C LYS A 58 10.22 -2.73 11.55
N TYR A 59 11.01 -2.82 10.50
CA TYR A 59 10.63 -3.43 9.21
C TYR A 59 9.53 -2.68 8.42
N CYS A 60 9.29 -1.41 8.74
CA CYS A 60 8.30 -0.60 8.00
C CYS A 60 8.69 -0.50 6.52
N ALA A 61 7.79 -0.98 5.62
CA ALA A 61 8.02 -0.98 4.18
C ALA A 61 8.02 0.45 3.55
N HIS A 62 7.50 1.44 4.28
CA HIS A 62 7.53 2.86 3.88
C HIS A 62 8.72 3.62 4.48
N PHE A 63 9.60 2.95 5.21
CA PHE A 63 10.79 3.54 5.84
C PHE A 63 10.51 4.73 6.76
N CYS A 64 9.30 4.81 7.33
CA CYS A 64 8.87 5.92 8.18
C CYS A 64 9.78 6.21 9.38
N PRO A 65 10.44 5.21 10.03
CA PRO A 65 11.37 5.48 11.12
C PRO A 65 12.56 6.36 10.75
N VAL A 66 12.96 6.34 9.47
CA VAL A 66 14.10 7.11 8.94
C VAL A 66 13.67 8.23 7.98
N ALA A 67 12.36 8.40 7.80
CA ALA A 67 11.82 9.51 7.00
C ALA A 67 11.90 10.83 7.76
N PRO A 68 12.22 11.95 7.10
CA PRO A 68 12.08 13.28 7.69
C PRO A 68 10.60 13.64 7.88
N GLU A 69 10.32 14.60 8.74
CA GLU A 69 8.99 15.19 8.82
C GLU A 69 8.65 15.85 7.49
N SER A 70 7.61 15.33 6.84
CA SER A 70 7.16 15.83 5.55
C SER A 70 5.69 15.51 5.35
N PHE A 71 4.99 16.42 4.69
CA PHE A 71 3.56 16.38 4.42
C PHE A 71 3.32 16.57 2.92
N LEU A 72 2.39 15.79 2.37
CA LEU A 72 1.98 15.95 0.98
C LEU A 72 1.25 17.30 0.80
N ASP A 73 1.62 18.06 -0.22
CA ASP A 73 0.91 19.29 -0.54
C ASP A 73 -0.49 19.01 -1.10
N VAL A 74 -1.48 19.69 -0.55
CA VAL A 74 -2.90 19.49 -0.91
C VAL A 74 -3.17 19.81 -2.38
N ASN A 75 -2.51 20.85 -2.93
CA ASN A 75 -2.73 21.26 -4.32
C ASN A 75 -2.07 20.28 -5.31
N GLU A 76 -0.91 19.73 -4.94
CA GLU A 76 -0.28 18.67 -5.73
C GLU A 76 -1.16 17.43 -5.76
N TYR A 77 -1.68 17.00 -4.61
CA TYR A 77 -2.61 15.90 -4.54
C TYR A 77 -3.89 16.14 -5.36
N GLU A 78 -4.46 17.34 -5.30
CA GLU A 78 -5.66 17.69 -6.10
C GLU A 78 -5.39 17.61 -7.60
N LYS A 79 -4.22 18.05 -8.06
CA LYS A 79 -3.81 17.91 -9.47
C LYS A 79 -3.71 16.44 -9.88
N ASP A 80 -3.08 15.62 -9.05
CA ASP A 80 -2.95 14.18 -9.31
C ASP A 80 -4.31 13.48 -9.34
N CYS A 81 -5.19 13.77 -8.38
CA CYS A 81 -6.57 13.27 -8.38
C CYS A 81 -7.35 13.67 -9.62
N LYS A 82 -7.25 14.94 -10.02
CA LYS A 82 -7.88 15.43 -11.25
C LYS A 82 -7.40 14.65 -12.46
N ARG A 83 -6.07 14.49 -12.61
CA ARG A 83 -5.50 13.77 -13.74
C ARG A 83 -5.92 12.30 -13.77
N LEU A 84 -5.85 11.59 -12.64
CA LEU A 84 -6.32 10.21 -12.56
C LEU A 84 -7.81 10.09 -12.85
N SER A 85 -8.63 11.03 -12.35
CA SER A 85 -10.07 11.00 -12.62
C SER A 85 -10.41 11.17 -14.11
N GLU A 86 -9.62 11.96 -14.85
CA GLU A 86 -9.74 12.08 -16.31
C GLU A 86 -9.35 10.79 -17.04
N LEU A 87 -8.26 10.11 -16.61
CA LEU A 87 -7.80 8.87 -17.21
C LEU A 87 -8.72 7.68 -16.95
N PHE A 88 -9.32 7.63 -15.77
CA PHE A 88 -10.15 6.52 -15.31
C PHE A 88 -11.67 6.82 -15.35
N ASP A 89 -12.09 7.90 -16.01
CA ASP A 89 -13.52 8.31 -16.07
C ASP A 89 -14.17 8.40 -14.68
N LYS A 90 -13.38 8.82 -13.66
CA LYS A 90 -13.73 8.86 -12.23
C LYS A 90 -13.99 7.48 -11.59
N GLU A 91 -13.75 6.41 -12.31
CA GLU A 91 -14.02 5.05 -11.88
C GLU A 91 -12.74 4.39 -11.35
N VAL A 92 -12.60 4.38 -10.02
CA VAL A 92 -11.58 3.60 -9.29
C VAL A 92 -12.30 2.70 -8.28
N ASN A 93 -11.73 1.54 -8.00
CA ASN A 93 -12.35 0.61 -7.08
C ASN A 93 -12.08 1.01 -5.62
N PHE A 94 -10.82 1.25 -5.28
CA PHE A 94 -10.42 1.46 -3.89
C PHE A 94 -9.28 2.48 -3.77
N ILE A 95 -9.43 3.41 -2.82
CA ILE A 95 -8.42 4.42 -2.50
C ILE A 95 -8.12 4.35 -1.00
N ARG A 96 -6.84 4.23 -0.67
CA ARG A 96 -6.35 4.25 0.69
C ARG A 96 -5.60 5.55 0.98
N LEU A 97 -6.18 6.40 1.80
CA LEU A 97 -5.51 7.57 2.38
C LEU A 97 -4.72 7.09 3.60
N MET A 98 -3.40 7.12 3.49
CA MET A 98 -2.53 6.61 4.54
C MET A 98 -1.26 7.45 4.67
N GLY A 99 -0.25 6.92 5.30
CA GLY A 99 1.03 7.58 5.42
C GLY A 99 1.95 6.80 6.35
N GLY A 100 2.92 7.48 6.93
CA GLY A 100 3.45 7.06 8.21
C GLY A 100 2.32 7.04 9.22
N GLU A 101 1.82 8.23 9.59
CA GLU A 101 0.55 8.39 10.28
C GLU A 101 -0.24 9.56 9.67
N PRO A 102 -1.33 9.31 8.95
CA PRO A 102 -2.05 10.36 8.23
C PRO A 102 -2.70 11.40 9.14
N LEU A 103 -3.06 11.02 10.39
CA LEU A 103 -3.68 11.94 11.34
C LEU A 103 -2.72 13.02 11.88
N LEU A 104 -1.43 12.94 11.55
CA LEU A 104 -0.47 14.03 11.78
C LEU A 104 -0.63 15.17 10.78
N HIS A 105 -1.28 14.91 9.62
CA HIS A 105 -1.41 15.93 8.59
C HIS A 105 -2.35 17.06 9.03
N PRO A 106 -1.88 18.34 9.08
CA PRO A 106 -2.70 19.45 9.58
C PRO A 106 -3.94 19.74 8.74
N LYS A 107 -3.94 19.35 7.46
CA LYS A 107 -5.03 19.53 6.49
C LYS A 107 -5.69 18.21 6.08
N ILE A 108 -5.71 17.20 6.97
CA ILE A 108 -6.25 15.86 6.64
C ILE A 108 -7.68 15.89 6.08
N ALA A 109 -8.51 16.82 6.52
CA ALA A 109 -9.88 16.98 6.04
C ALA A 109 -9.94 17.33 4.54
N ASP A 110 -9.00 18.14 4.05
CA ASP A 110 -8.98 18.57 2.64
C ASP A 110 -8.78 17.38 1.70
N PHE A 111 -7.93 16.42 2.07
CA PHE A 111 -7.73 15.19 1.31
C PHE A 111 -9.00 14.37 1.19
N CYS A 112 -9.81 14.32 2.25
CA CYS A 112 -11.09 13.63 2.23
C CYS A 112 -12.05 14.24 1.20
N TYR A 113 -12.18 15.54 1.18
CA TYR A 113 -13.03 16.27 0.23
C TYR A 113 -12.53 16.15 -1.21
N ILE A 114 -11.22 16.30 -1.43
CA ILE A 114 -10.61 16.19 -2.76
C ILE A 114 -10.82 14.79 -3.32
N THR A 115 -10.53 13.76 -2.53
CA THR A 115 -10.67 12.37 -2.99
C THR A 115 -12.10 12.08 -3.43
N ARG A 116 -13.09 12.43 -2.62
CA ARG A 116 -14.51 12.20 -2.95
C ARG A 116 -14.98 13.03 -4.14
N LYS A 117 -14.51 14.27 -4.27
CA LYS A 117 -14.81 15.15 -5.41
C LYS A 117 -14.45 14.49 -6.75
N TYR A 118 -13.28 13.89 -6.82
CA TYR A 118 -12.77 13.30 -8.06
C TYR A 118 -13.18 11.85 -8.27
N PHE A 119 -13.46 11.11 -7.19
CA PHE A 119 -13.85 9.69 -7.23
C PHE A 119 -15.14 9.44 -6.45
N PRO A 120 -16.29 9.87 -7.02
CA PRO A 120 -17.57 9.86 -6.32
C PRO A 120 -18.05 8.45 -5.91
N ASN A 121 -17.69 7.41 -6.69
CA ASN A 121 -18.12 6.02 -6.50
C ASN A 121 -17.07 5.14 -5.82
N GLY A 122 -15.81 5.58 -5.73
CA GLY A 122 -14.72 4.80 -5.15
C GLY A 122 -14.92 4.51 -3.66
N ILE A 123 -14.51 3.34 -3.23
CA ILE A 123 -14.39 3.03 -1.79
C ILE A 123 -13.15 3.76 -1.28
N ILE A 124 -13.31 4.58 -0.25
CA ILE A 124 -12.21 5.36 0.33
C ILE A 124 -12.04 4.96 1.79
N ASP A 125 -10.84 4.50 2.14
CA ASP A 125 -10.42 4.25 3.51
C ASP A 125 -9.38 5.26 3.95
N LEU A 126 -9.43 5.66 5.20
CA LEU A 126 -8.35 6.37 5.88
C LEU A 126 -7.74 5.42 6.92
N ASP A 127 -6.49 5.01 6.65
CA ASP A 127 -5.79 4.01 7.44
C ASP A 127 -4.87 4.67 8.47
N THR A 128 -5.08 4.37 9.76
CA THR A 128 -4.34 4.96 10.88
C THR A 128 -3.91 3.92 11.92
N ASN A 129 -2.87 4.23 12.69
CA ASN A 129 -2.50 3.45 13.87
C ASN A 129 -3.41 3.69 15.09
N GLY A 130 -4.32 4.64 15.01
CA GLY A 130 -5.36 4.90 16.00
C GLY A 130 -4.97 5.80 17.18
N ILE A 131 -3.68 6.12 17.36
CA ILE A 131 -3.19 6.87 18.55
C ILE A 131 -3.86 8.24 18.66
N LEU A 132 -4.06 8.93 17.55
CA LEU A 132 -4.54 10.31 17.51
C LEU A 132 -6.06 10.45 17.36
N ILE A 133 -6.80 9.36 17.14
CA ILE A 133 -8.24 9.40 16.80
C ILE A 133 -9.04 10.24 17.79
N LEU A 134 -8.86 9.99 19.09
CA LEU A 134 -9.66 10.66 20.14
C LEU A 134 -9.34 12.15 20.29
N SER A 135 -8.20 12.61 19.79
CA SER A 135 -7.78 14.01 19.79
C SER A 135 -8.17 14.79 18.53
N MET A 136 -8.75 14.11 17.52
CA MET A 136 -9.09 14.74 16.26
C MET A 136 -10.24 15.76 16.41
N LYS A 137 -10.09 16.90 15.71
CA LYS A 137 -11.05 18.00 15.71
C LYS A 137 -12.36 17.64 14.98
N ASN A 138 -13.43 18.37 15.27
CA ASN A 138 -14.74 18.16 14.63
C ASN A 138 -14.69 18.29 13.11
N THR A 139 -13.79 19.10 12.54
CA THR A 139 -13.58 19.23 11.09
C THR A 139 -13.16 17.92 10.43
N PHE A 140 -12.33 17.13 11.10
CA PHE A 140 -11.94 15.79 10.63
C PHE A 140 -13.14 14.84 10.58
N TRP A 141 -13.90 14.74 11.67
CA TRP A 141 -15.08 13.88 11.75
C TRP A 141 -16.15 14.26 10.73
N LYS A 142 -16.36 15.57 10.55
CA LYS A 142 -17.24 16.09 9.51
C LYS A 142 -16.80 15.66 8.12
N ALA A 143 -15.50 15.77 7.83
CA ALA A 143 -14.96 15.39 6.51
C ALA A 143 -15.15 13.88 6.22
N LEU A 144 -14.89 12.99 7.19
CA LEU A 144 -15.13 11.56 7.02
C LEU A 144 -16.60 11.25 6.74
N ARG A 145 -17.52 11.81 7.53
CA ARG A 145 -18.96 11.58 7.42
C ARG A 145 -19.52 12.09 6.10
N GLU A 146 -19.25 13.35 5.74
CA GLU A 146 -19.79 13.97 4.53
C GLU A 146 -19.27 13.33 3.24
N ASN A 147 -18.07 12.74 3.28
CA ASN A 147 -17.44 12.11 2.14
C ASN A 147 -17.55 10.56 2.18
N ASN A 148 -18.29 10.00 3.12
CA ASN A 148 -18.48 8.54 3.28
C ASN A 148 -17.14 7.80 3.25
N ILE A 149 -16.17 8.25 4.06
CA ILE A 149 -14.84 7.65 4.19
C ILE A 149 -14.83 6.72 5.40
N ASN A 150 -14.34 5.50 5.19
CA ASN A 150 -14.20 4.53 6.26
C ASN A 150 -12.93 4.85 7.08
N LEU A 151 -13.03 4.82 8.39
CA LEU A 151 -11.88 4.88 9.28
C LEU A 151 -11.39 3.46 9.57
N THR A 152 -10.23 3.11 9.06
CA THR A 152 -9.62 1.79 9.23
C THR A 152 -8.44 1.88 10.18
N VAL A 153 -8.46 1.10 11.26
CA VAL A 153 -7.43 1.13 12.30
C VAL A 153 -6.62 -0.16 12.30
N THR A 154 -5.30 -0.02 12.18
CA THR A 154 -4.36 -1.10 12.43
C THR A 154 -4.00 -1.13 13.92
N ARG A 155 -4.41 -2.20 14.61
CA ARG A 155 -4.10 -2.37 16.04
C ARG A 155 -2.69 -2.88 16.24
N TYR A 156 -1.78 -1.99 16.53
CA TYR A 156 -0.43 -2.35 16.99
C TYR A 156 -0.45 -2.78 18.46
N PRO A 157 0.64 -3.39 19.00
CA PRO A 157 0.69 -3.82 20.41
C PRO A 157 0.84 -2.61 21.37
N LEU A 158 -0.10 -1.70 21.30
CA LEU A 158 -0.22 -0.47 22.07
C LEU A 158 -1.51 -0.47 22.87
N LYS A 159 -1.53 0.28 23.96
CA LYS A 159 -2.77 0.51 24.72
C LYS A 159 -3.64 1.55 24.00
N LEU A 160 -4.53 1.06 23.12
CA LEU A 160 -5.60 1.88 22.55
C LEU A 160 -6.89 1.65 23.33
N ASP A 161 -7.59 2.74 23.67
CA ASP A 161 -8.94 2.64 24.21
C ASP A 161 -9.94 2.37 23.07
N VAL A 162 -9.95 1.12 22.65
CA VAL A 162 -10.75 0.64 21.51
C VAL A 162 -12.24 0.94 21.73
N GLN A 163 -12.72 0.83 22.98
CA GLN A 163 -14.12 1.07 23.28
C GLN A 163 -14.49 2.54 23.06
N LYS A 164 -13.69 3.48 23.57
CA LYS A 164 -13.91 4.90 23.32
C LYS A 164 -13.78 5.29 21.85
N ILE A 165 -12.85 4.65 21.11
CA ILE A 165 -12.73 4.87 19.66
C ILE A 165 -14.03 4.45 18.95
N LYS A 166 -14.58 3.28 19.26
CA LYS A 166 -15.85 2.81 18.69
C LYS A 166 -17.00 3.75 19.00
N GLU A 167 -17.18 4.09 20.29
CA GLU A 167 -18.21 5.02 20.74
C GLU A 167 -18.09 6.39 20.05
N LYS A 168 -16.86 6.87 19.86
CA LYS A 168 -16.62 8.13 19.14
C LYS A 168 -17.02 8.02 17.67
N CYS A 169 -16.66 6.95 16.98
CA CYS A 169 -17.03 6.73 15.59
C CYS A 169 -18.55 6.62 15.41
N GLU A 170 -19.24 5.89 16.32
CA GLU A 170 -20.71 5.78 16.34
C GLU A 170 -21.35 7.16 16.55
N LYS A 171 -20.91 7.91 17.56
CA LYS A 171 -21.40 9.28 17.83
C LYS A 171 -21.24 10.21 16.63
N GLU A 172 -20.13 10.10 15.91
CA GLU A 172 -19.83 10.93 14.73
C GLU A 172 -20.45 10.38 13.43
N ASN A 173 -21.14 9.23 13.49
CA ASN A 173 -21.71 8.53 12.34
C ASN A 173 -20.66 8.26 11.25
N VAL A 174 -19.49 7.76 11.66
CA VAL A 174 -18.36 7.37 10.79
C VAL A 174 -18.22 5.86 10.80
N LYS A 175 -18.14 5.25 9.61
CA LYS A 175 -17.88 3.82 9.49
C LYS A 175 -16.49 3.50 9.99
N PHE A 176 -16.40 2.52 10.88
CA PHE A 176 -15.17 2.11 11.53
C PHE A 176 -14.92 0.62 11.34
N ARG A 177 -13.66 0.26 11.08
CA ARG A 177 -13.22 -1.14 11.07
C ARG A 177 -11.78 -1.28 11.51
N PHE A 178 -11.39 -2.50 11.89
CA PHE A 178 -9.98 -2.84 12.01
C PHE A 178 -9.45 -3.36 10.67
N PHE A 179 -8.19 -3.06 10.38
CA PHE A 179 -7.53 -3.60 9.18
C PHE A 179 -7.35 -5.13 9.28
N PHE A 180 -7.01 -5.62 10.49
CA PHE A 180 -7.01 -7.03 10.82
C PHE A 180 -7.93 -7.29 12.01
N GLU A 181 -8.60 -8.46 12.03
CA GLU A 181 -9.45 -8.86 13.15
C GLU A 181 -8.66 -8.95 14.46
N GLU A 182 -7.43 -9.50 14.39
CA GLU A 182 -6.52 -9.60 15.52
C GLU A 182 -5.48 -8.46 15.55
N PRO A 183 -4.98 -8.07 16.74
CA PRO A 183 -3.88 -7.12 16.84
C PRO A 183 -2.63 -7.61 16.11
N VAL A 184 -1.92 -6.69 15.46
CA VAL A 184 -0.65 -6.96 14.79
C VAL A 184 0.39 -7.41 15.82
N LYS A 185 0.84 -8.65 15.72
CA LYS A 185 1.90 -9.21 16.58
C LYS A 185 3.23 -9.35 15.85
N THR A 186 3.17 -9.38 14.53
CA THR A 186 4.33 -9.62 13.67
C THR A 186 4.34 -8.69 12.48
N PHE A 187 5.52 -8.45 11.94
CA PHE A 187 5.77 -7.72 10.70
C PHE A 187 6.51 -8.58 9.69
N ASN A 188 6.33 -8.29 8.41
CA ASN A 188 7.10 -8.94 7.37
C ASN A 188 8.34 -8.09 7.04
N LEU A 189 9.51 -8.65 7.30
CA LEU A 189 10.75 -8.15 6.76
C LEU A 189 10.84 -8.60 5.29
N LEU A 190 10.95 -7.64 4.38
CA LEU A 190 11.31 -7.82 2.98
C LEU A 190 12.74 -7.32 2.80
N PRO A 191 13.76 -8.19 2.90
CA PRO A 191 15.13 -7.75 2.88
C PRO A 191 15.51 -7.12 1.54
N LEU A 192 16.27 -6.04 1.58
CA LEU A 192 16.92 -5.45 0.43
C LEU A 192 18.27 -6.13 0.15
N ASP A 193 18.59 -6.35 -1.10
CA ASP A 193 19.91 -6.68 -1.60
C ASP A 193 20.54 -5.39 -2.14
N LEU A 194 21.43 -4.77 -1.37
CA LEU A 194 22.00 -3.48 -1.70
C LEU A 194 22.84 -3.50 -2.98
N GLU A 195 23.30 -4.67 -3.42
CA GLU A 195 24.07 -4.84 -4.65
C GLU A 195 23.19 -5.08 -5.89
N GLY A 196 21.88 -5.25 -5.71
CA GLY A 196 20.94 -5.41 -6.81
C GLY A 196 21.17 -6.65 -7.68
N ARG A 197 21.56 -7.78 -7.07
CA ARG A 197 21.87 -9.04 -7.76
C ARG A 197 20.65 -9.91 -8.04
N GLN A 198 19.48 -9.50 -7.60
CA GLN A 198 18.26 -10.29 -7.73
C GLN A 198 17.69 -10.19 -9.14
N GLN A 199 16.90 -11.19 -9.53
CA GLN A 199 16.21 -11.24 -10.81
C GLN A 199 14.86 -10.51 -10.71
N PRO A 200 14.65 -9.38 -11.42
CA PRO A 200 13.43 -8.57 -11.31
C PRO A 200 12.15 -9.34 -11.55
N GLU A 201 12.10 -10.13 -12.61
CA GLU A 201 10.91 -10.92 -12.98
C GLU A 201 10.55 -11.93 -11.90
N LYS A 202 11.53 -12.73 -11.46
CA LYS A 202 11.34 -13.73 -10.41
C LYS A 202 10.81 -13.10 -9.12
N ASN A 203 11.40 -11.96 -8.71
CA ASN A 203 11.01 -11.23 -7.52
C ASN A 203 9.60 -10.65 -7.64
N PHE A 204 9.29 -10.03 -8.78
CA PHE A 204 7.97 -9.45 -9.01
C PHE A 204 6.86 -10.49 -8.85
N TYR A 205 6.98 -11.64 -9.50
CA TYR A 205 5.93 -12.68 -9.47
C TYR A 205 5.80 -13.40 -8.13
N LYS A 206 6.83 -13.36 -7.29
CA LYS A 206 6.79 -13.88 -5.92
C LYS A 206 6.37 -12.85 -4.88
N CYS A 207 6.43 -11.56 -5.21
CA CYS A 207 6.18 -10.47 -4.29
C CYS A 207 4.68 -10.29 -4.03
N TYR A 208 4.26 -10.25 -2.76
CA TYR A 208 2.87 -9.99 -2.41
C TYR A 208 2.46 -8.51 -2.54
N LEU A 209 3.42 -7.59 -2.62
CA LEU A 209 3.17 -6.16 -2.83
C LEU A 209 3.00 -5.82 -4.31
N ALA A 210 3.70 -6.55 -5.21
CA ALA A 210 3.72 -6.26 -6.64
C ALA A 210 2.33 -6.44 -7.27
N ASN A 211 1.90 -5.48 -8.07
CA ASN A 211 0.56 -5.38 -8.66
C ASN A 211 -0.59 -5.54 -7.63
N SER A 212 -0.34 -5.12 -6.39
CA SER A 212 -1.31 -5.23 -5.29
C SER A 212 -1.37 -3.95 -4.45
N CYS A 213 -0.22 -3.43 -4.03
CA CYS A 213 -0.12 -2.20 -3.24
C CYS A 213 0.34 -1.05 -4.16
N HIS A 214 -0.49 -0.69 -5.14
CA HIS A 214 -0.16 0.42 -6.04
C HIS A 214 -0.10 1.73 -5.26
N THR A 215 0.92 2.52 -5.50
CA THR A 215 1.11 3.79 -4.76
C THR A 215 1.17 4.96 -5.71
N LEU A 216 0.38 5.99 -5.45
CA LEU A 216 0.47 7.30 -6.09
C LEU A 216 1.45 8.17 -5.31
N LYS A 217 2.48 8.69 -5.98
CA LYS A 217 3.41 9.66 -5.38
C LYS A 217 4.02 10.56 -6.44
N ASN A 218 3.97 11.88 -6.22
CA ASN A 218 4.61 12.89 -7.08
C ASN A 218 4.24 12.73 -8.57
N GLY A 219 2.98 12.54 -8.89
CA GLY A 219 2.49 12.39 -10.27
C GLY A 219 2.87 11.08 -10.94
N LYS A 220 3.33 10.08 -10.18
CA LYS A 220 3.66 8.75 -10.71
C LYS A 220 2.88 7.67 -9.97
N MET A 221 2.52 6.61 -10.74
CA MET A 221 1.99 5.37 -10.18
C MET A 221 3.11 4.32 -10.11
N TYR A 222 3.17 3.63 -8.98
CA TYR A 222 4.14 2.57 -8.70
C TYR A 222 3.44 1.24 -8.47
N THR A 223 4.05 0.15 -8.90
CA THR A 223 3.48 -1.20 -8.74
C THR A 223 3.50 -1.73 -7.30
N CYS A 224 4.27 -1.10 -6.42
CA CYS A 224 4.37 -1.46 -4.99
C CYS A 224 4.69 -0.25 -4.14
N SER A 225 4.47 -0.36 -2.82
CA SER A 225 4.71 0.70 -1.85
C SER A 225 6.18 0.93 -1.46
N THR A 226 7.09 0.03 -1.80
CA THR A 226 8.50 0.15 -1.39
C THR A 226 9.23 1.24 -2.18
N VAL A 227 9.11 1.21 -3.50
CA VAL A 227 9.88 2.08 -4.41
C VAL A 227 9.65 3.57 -4.16
N PRO A 228 8.41 4.07 -4.04
CA PRO A 228 8.19 5.50 -3.86
C PRO A 228 8.73 6.05 -2.54
N HIS A 229 9.07 5.18 -1.57
CA HIS A 229 9.54 5.57 -0.24
C HIS A 229 11.00 5.21 0.04
N ILE A 230 11.66 4.46 -0.85
CA ILE A 230 13.04 4.00 -0.67
C ILE A 230 14.05 5.13 -0.52
N GLN A 231 13.73 6.33 -1.01
CA GLN A 231 14.62 7.50 -0.89
C GLN A 231 14.93 7.86 0.57
N HIS A 232 14.00 7.59 1.50
CA HIS A 232 14.25 7.79 2.93
C HIS A 232 15.38 6.88 3.45
N PHE A 233 15.35 5.61 3.01
CA PHE A 233 16.39 4.63 3.31
C PHE A 233 17.74 5.05 2.71
N ILE A 234 17.74 5.37 1.41
CA ILE A 234 18.96 5.81 0.69
C ILE A 234 19.61 7.02 1.39
N ASN A 235 18.80 8.03 1.70
CA ASN A 235 19.26 9.27 2.32
C ASN A 235 19.82 9.05 3.73
N HIS A 236 19.19 8.16 4.51
CA HIS A 236 19.60 7.90 5.89
C HIS A 236 20.89 7.07 5.96
N PHE A 237 20.95 5.98 5.20
CA PHE A 237 22.08 5.03 5.24
C PHE A 237 23.19 5.33 4.23
N LYS A 238 23.02 6.32 3.36
CA LYS A 238 23.99 6.70 2.31
C LYS A 238 24.39 5.53 1.42
N CYS A 239 23.42 4.66 1.09
CA CYS A 239 23.64 3.52 0.23
C CYS A 239 23.41 3.86 -1.26
N ASP A 240 23.98 3.03 -2.14
CA ASP A 240 23.98 3.23 -3.60
C ASP A 240 22.87 2.41 -4.28
N LEU A 241 21.62 2.71 -3.90
CA LEU A 241 20.44 2.15 -4.59
C LEU A 241 19.94 3.14 -5.65
N HIS A 242 19.80 2.67 -6.89
CA HIS A 242 19.35 3.51 -7.98
C HIS A 242 17.86 3.32 -8.28
N ILE A 243 17.11 4.41 -8.19
CA ILE A 243 15.74 4.52 -8.70
C ILE A 243 15.84 5.11 -10.10
N CYS A 244 15.31 4.42 -11.09
CA CYS A 244 15.31 4.90 -12.48
C CYS A 244 13.91 5.37 -12.90
N GLU A 245 13.83 6.04 -14.07
CA GLU A 245 12.57 6.57 -14.59
C GLU A 245 11.52 5.48 -14.78
N ASN A 246 11.95 4.26 -15.15
CA ASN A 246 11.08 3.12 -15.41
C ASN A 246 10.62 2.36 -14.15
N ASP A 247 10.95 2.84 -12.95
CA ASP A 247 10.44 2.27 -11.69
C ASP A 247 9.03 2.76 -11.33
N GLY A 248 8.52 3.78 -12.01
CA GLY A 248 7.17 4.31 -11.89
C GLY A 248 6.68 4.91 -13.20
N ILE A 249 5.37 4.93 -13.44
CA ILE A 249 4.75 5.51 -14.63
C ILE A 249 4.18 6.89 -14.32
N ASP A 250 4.55 7.89 -15.13
CA ASP A 250 4.12 9.27 -15.00
C ASP A 250 2.68 9.42 -15.54
N ILE A 251 1.73 9.75 -14.67
CA ILE A 251 0.32 9.85 -15.02
C ILE A 251 0.01 11.01 -15.98
N TYR A 252 0.91 11.98 -16.09
CA TYR A 252 0.75 13.12 -17.00
C TYR A 252 1.25 12.83 -18.41
N LYS A 253 2.09 11.79 -18.59
CA LYS A 253 2.64 11.40 -19.89
C LYS A 253 1.81 10.32 -20.62
N VAL A 254 1.02 9.54 -19.88
CA VAL A 254 0.19 8.47 -20.45
C VAL A 254 -1.09 9.02 -21.08
N LYS A 255 -1.65 8.28 -22.02
CA LYS A 255 -2.86 8.65 -22.75
C LYS A 255 -4.11 7.91 -22.28
N SER A 256 -3.94 6.75 -21.64
CA SER A 256 -5.05 5.90 -21.22
C SER A 256 -4.79 5.20 -19.90
N LYS A 257 -5.86 4.71 -19.25
CA LYS A 257 -5.78 3.89 -18.04
C LYS A 257 -5.11 2.54 -18.29
N GLU A 258 -5.25 1.99 -19.49
CA GLU A 258 -4.64 0.70 -19.88
C GLU A 258 -3.12 0.78 -19.79
N GLU A 259 -2.50 1.89 -20.22
CA GLU A 259 -1.05 2.08 -20.10
C GLU A 259 -0.59 2.00 -18.64
N ILE A 260 -1.37 2.58 -17.70
CA ILE A 260 -1.07 2.50 -16.27
C ILE A 260 -1.25 1.06 -15.76
N LEU A 261 -2.40 0.44 -16.04
CA LEU A 261 -2.72 -0.89 -15.54
C LEU A 261 -1.75 -1.95 -16.08
N ASP A 262 -1.38 -1.84 -17.35
CA ASP A 262 -0.38 -2.70 -18.00
C ASP A 262 1.02 -2.53 -17.40
N PHE A 263 1.42 -1.29 -17.08
CA PHE A 263 2.68 -1.02 -16.41
C PHE A 263 2.72 -1.65 -15.01
N LEU A 264 1.65 -1.47 -14.24
CA LEU A 264 1.57 -1.97 -12.86
C LEU A 264 1.64 -3.50 -12.75
N ALA A 265 1.26 -4.21 -13.81
CA ALA A 265 1.32 -5.68 -13.90
C ALA A 265 2.67 -6.21 -14.43
N LYS A 266 3.70 -5.37 -14.57
CA LYS A 266 5.02 -5.75 -15.08
C LYS A 266 6.12 -5.56 -14.05
N PRO A 267 7.19 -6.39 -14.13
CA PRO A 267 8.38 -6.17 -13.31
C PRO A 267 9.02 -4.83 -13.63
N ILE A 268 9.54 -4.18 -12.59
CA ILE A 268 10.28 -2.93 -12.67
C ILE A 268 11.76 -3.15 -12.34
N PRO A 269 12.67 -2.28 -12.83
CA PRO A 269 14.11 -2.42 -12.58
C PRO A 269 14.47 -2.51 -11.09
N PHE A 270 13.77 -1.77 -10.24
CA PHE A 270 14.01 -1.79 -8.78
C PHE A 270 13.78 -3.17 -8.13
N CYS A 271 13.00 -4.07 -8.73
CA CYS A 271 12.81 -5.42 -8.20
C CYS A 271 14.12 -6.19 -8.01
N ARG A 272 15.21 -5.79 -8.66
CA ARG A 272 16.56 -6.38 -8.47
C ARG A 272 17.13 -6.17 -7.06
N TYR A 273 16.63 -5.17 -6.33
CA TYR A 273 17.06 -4.90 -4.96
C TYR A 273 16.22 -5.61 -3.89
N CYS A 274 15.14 -6.30 -4.26
CA CYS A 274 14.28 -7.00 -3.30
C CYS A 274 14.68 -8.47 -3.19
N ASN A 275 15.03 -8.94 -1.99
CA ASN A 275 15.36 -10.36 -1.77
C ASN A 275 14.15 -11.13 -1.24
N ILE A 276 13.16 -11.37 -2.13
CA ILE A 276 11.87 -11.97 -1.76
C ILE A 276 12.03 -13.39 -1.20
N ASP A 277 13.04 -14.15 -1.65
CA ASP A 277 13.30 -15.51 -1.15
C ASP A 277 13.75 -15.52 0.31
N LYS A 278 14.29 -14.41 0.82
CA LYS A 278 14.68 -14.22 2.22
C LYS A 278 13.63 -13.51 3.07
N ARG A 279 12.42 -13.32 2.56
CA ARG A 279 11.32 -12.75 3.36
C ARG A 279 11.10 -13.52 4.65
N GLN A 280 10.93 -12.80 5.76
CA GLN A 280 10.76 -13.37 7.09
C GLN A 280 9.62 -12.66 7.83
N THR A 281 8.89 -13.43 8.63
CA THR A 281 7.95 -12.88 9.61
C THR A 281 8.69 -12.69 10.93
N ARG A 282 8.69 -11.46 11.45
CA ARG A 282 9.35 -11.06 12.69
C ARG A 282 8.33 -10.53 13.69
N LYS A 283 8.64 -10.64 15.00
CA LYS A 283 7.83 -9.98 16.02
C LYS A 283 7.86 -8.46 15.78
N TRP A 284 6.71 -7.81 16.03
CA TRP A 284 6.66 -6.35 16.01
C TRP A 284 7.53 -5.78 17.13
N GLU A 285 8.35 -4.82 16.79
CA GLU A 285 9.25 -4.08 17.70
C GLU A 285 9.37 -2.63 17.22
N THR A 286 9.82 -1.75 18.11
CA THR A 286 10.22 -0.39 17.73
C THR A 286 11.56 -0.44 17.00
N SER A 287 11.70 0.36 15.96
CA SER A 287 12.92 0.48 15.16
C SER A 287 14.07 1.11 15.96
N ASP A 288 15.25 0.52 15.82
CA ASP A 288 16.54 1.09 16.27
C ASP A 288 17.20 1.95 15.19
N LYS A 289 16.54 2.07 14.01
CA LYS A 289 17.03 2.77 12.82
C LYS A 289 18.36 2.20 12.30
N LYS A 290 18.51 0.89 12.34
CA LYS A 290 19.66 0.16 11.84
C LYS A 290 19.38 -0.42 10.47
N ILE A 291 20.39 -0.47 9.59
CA ILE A 291 20.24 -0.92 8.21
C ILE A 291 19.76 -2.38 8.13
N GLU A 292 20.15 -3.22 9.09
CA GLU A 292 19.77 -4.63 9.19
C GLU A 292 18.26 -4.85 9.38
N GLU A 293 17.53 -3.79 9.71
CA GLU A 293 16.06 -3.86 9.78
C GLU A 293 15.42 -3.96 8.40
N TRP A 294 16.16 -3.69 7.33
CA TRP A 294 15.68 -3.73 5.95
C TRP A 294 16.57 -4.52 4.99
N THR A 295 17.65 -5.16 5.47
CA THR A 295 18.60 -5.91 4.62
C THR A 295 18.75 -7.38 5.01
#